data_e93e5c0aea7598a4faac1d79686454e1
#
_entry.id   e93e5c0aea7598a4faac1d79686454e1
#
_cell.length_a   1.000
_cell.length_b   1.000
_cell.length_c   1.000
_cell.angle_alpha   90.00
_cell.angle_beta   90.00
_cell.angle_gamma   90.00
#
_symmetry.space_group_name_H-M   'P 1'
#
loop_
_entity.id
_entity.type
_entity.pdbx_description
1 polymer ?
#
loop_
_entity_poly.entity_id
_entity_poly.type
_entity_poly.pdbx_seq_one_letter_code
_entity_poly.pdbx_strand_id
1 'polypeptide(L)'
;MKTKLANRIIEILAVVLNLLFTWLYAQGNAWCFLVGVLSPLLYLYITYHRKIYADAFLQIFYAVTTLWGYFRMANDWHEVELSPSHHFIVLSLVFVCTGISGRILKVRTDAALPTLDSFITCLAIAGTVLMMWPVHACWLYLLAVNVLSILLYYHRGLYISCGMFGLYIIMCVDAYWRLGWLS
;
A
#
# COMPACT_ATOMS: atom_id res chain seq x y z
N MET A 1 11.49 6.30 28.95
CA MET A 1 10.94 7.51 28.29
C MET A 1 11.59 7.79 26.94
N LYS A 2 12.91 7.72 26.80
CA LYS A 2 13.66 7.95 25.54
C LYS A 2 13.27 7.00 24.40
N THR A 3 13.06 5.73 24.64
CA THR A 3 12.68 4.73 23.63
C THR A 3 11.27 4.95 23.04
N LYS A 4 10.30 5.44 23.84
CA LYS A 4 8.96 5.76 23.33
C LYS A 4 8.96 6.99 22.42
N LEU A 5 9.78 7.99 22.73
CA LEU A 5 9.92 9.18 21.90
C LEU A 5 10.62 8.84 20.58
N ALA A 6 11.72 8.08 20.62
CA ALA A 6 12.43 7.62 19.43
C ALA A 6 11.50 6.83 18.48
N ASN A 7 10.71 5.89 19.01
CA ASN A 7 9.76 5.13 18.19
C ASN A 7 8.69 6.02 17.55
N ARG A 8 8.21 7.07 18.24
CA ARG A 8 7.27 8.03 17.63
C ARG A 8 7.91 8.84 16.52
N ILE A 9 9.15 9.29 16.70
CA ILE A 9 9.87 10.02 15.65
C ILE A 9 10.07 9.14 14.41
N ILE A 10 10.48 7.89 14.59
CA ILE A 10 10.65 6.94 13.48
C ILE A 10 9.32 6.69 12.78
N GLU A 11 8.22 6.57 13.52
CA GLU A 11 6.86 6.38 12.97
C GLU A 11 6.42 7.60 12.13
N ILE A 12 6.65 8.82 12.62
CA ILE A 12 6.36 10.06 11.86
C ILE A 12 7.22 10.14 10.61
N LEU A 13 8.51 9.86 10.70
CA LEU A 13 9.41 9.84 9.54
C LEU A 13 8.95 8.83 8.50
N ALA A 14 8.56 7.63 8.92
CA ALA A 14 8.07 6.60 8.02
C ALA A 14 6.79 7.03 7.29
N VAL A 15 5.84 7.68 8.00
CA VAL A 15 4.61 8.25 7.39
C VAL A 15 4.94 9.33 6.38
N VAL A 16 5.82 10.29 6.73
CA VAL A 16 6.22 11.39 5.84
C VAL A 16 6.92 10.84 4.59
N LEU A 17 7.82 9.88 4.75
CA LEU A 17 8.49 9.24 3.62
C LEU A 17 7.49 8.49 2.72
N ASN A 18 6.49 7.86 3.29
CA ASN A 18 5.49 7.13 2.52
C ASN A 18 4.60 8.08 1.70
N LEU A 19 4.18 9.22 2.28
CA LEU A 19 3.47 10.27 1.55
C LEU A 19 4.33 10.88 0.44
N LEU A 20 5.61 11.13 0.72
CA LEU A 20 6.57 11.64 -0.25
C LEU A 20 6.80 10.64 -1.39
N PHE A 21 6.88 9.34 -1.10
CA PHE A 21 6.95 8.28 -2.11
C PHE A 21 5.78 8.37 -3.08
N THR A 22 4.55 8.37 -2.55
CA THR A 22 3.33 8.41 -3.38
C THR A 22 3.27 9.67 -4.24
N TRP A 23 3.66 10.82 -3.69
CA TRP A 23 3.68 12.09 -4.42
C TRP A 23 4.74 12.10 -5.53
N LEU A 24 5.96 11.65 -5.26
CA LEU A 24 7.04 11.56 -6.26
C LEU A 24 6.72 10.53 -7.34
N TYR A 25 6.12 9.38 -6.96
CA TYR A 25 5.69 8.37 -7.90
C TYR A 25 4.64 8.91 -8.86
N ALA A 26 3.64 9.64 -8.36
CA ALA A 26 2.61 10.29 -9.16
C ALA A 26 3.18 11.33 -10.15
N GLN A 27 4.41 11.81 -9.95
CA GLN A 27 5.13 12.71 -10.85
C GLN A 27 6.08 11.97 -11.81
N GLY A 28 6.13 10.64 -11.79
CA GLY A 28 7.08 9.85 -12.57
C GLY A 28 8.55 10.08 -12.16
N ASN A 29 8.80 10.56 -10.94
CA ASN A 29 10.15 10.89 -10.47
C ASN A 29 10.84 9.68 -9.84
N ALA A 30 11.96 9.22 -10.41
CA ALA A 30 12.72 8.05 -9.97
C ALA A 30 13.20 8.12 -8.50
N TRP A 31 13.33 9.29 -7.90
CA TRP A 31 13.66 9.44 -6.48
C TRP A 31 12.61 8.85 -5.54
N CYS A 32 11.39 8.61 -6.05
CA CYS A 32 10.33 7.93 -5.30
C CYS A 32 10.80 6.58 -4.75
N PHE A 33 11.56 5.82 -5.53
CA PHE A 33 11.99 4.48 -5.12
C PHE A 33 12.98 4.49 -3.95
N LEU A 34 13.89 5.48 -3.90
CA LEU A 34 14.77 5.65 -2.75
C LEU A 34 13.97 5.90 -1.47
N VAL A 35 13.01 6.80 -1.53
CA VAL A 35 12.13 7.13 -0.42
C VAL A 35 11.23 5.94 -0.06
N GLY A 36 10.72 5.24 -1.08
CA GLY A 36 9.85 4.08 -0.95
C GLY A 36 10.52 2.84 -0.37
N VAL A 37 11.85 2.73 -0.41
CA VAL A 37 12.60 1.68 0.31
C VAL A 37 12.84 2.08 1.77
N LEU A 38 13.14 3.34 2.02
CA LEU A 38 13.44 3.81 3.38
C LEU A 38 12.23 3.69 4.32
N SER A 39 11.03 4.01 3.85
CA SER A 39 9.82 3.95 4.66
C SER A 39 9.54 2.53 5.19
N PRO A 40 9.43 1.48 4.35
CA PRO A 40 9.24 0.12 4.82
C PRO A 40 10.34 -0.38 5.76
N LEU A 41 11.61 0.02 5.55
CA LEU A 41 12.70 -0.37 6.43
C LEU A 41 12.54 0.23 7.84
N LEU A 42 12.07 1.47 7.95
CA LEU A 42 11.76 2.08 9.24
C LEU A 42 10.57 1.37 9.92
N TYR A 43 9.52 1.05 9.16
CA TYR A 43 8.39 0.28 9.68
C TYR A 43 8.79 -1.15 10.08
N LEU A 44 9.63 -1.82 9.30
CA LEU A 44 10.19 -3.13 9.62
C LEU A 44 10.90 -3.12 10.98
N TYR A 45 11.72 -2.10 11.22
CA TYR A 45 12.39 -1.94 12.52
C TYR A 45 11.37 -1.85 13.68
N ILE A 46 10.34 -1.01 13.53
CA ILE A 46 9.32 -0.81 14.57
C ILE A 46 8.52 -2.10 14.79
N THR A 47 8.01 -2.71 13.73
CA THR A 47 7.13 -3.89 13.81
C THR A 47 7.86 -5.10 14.37
N TYR A 48 9.12 -5.30 13.97
CA TYR A 48 9.97 -6.35 14.52
C TYR A 48 10.19 -6.20 16.02
N HIS A 49 10.51 -5.01 16.51
CA HIS A 49 10.70 -4.73 17.95
C HIS A 49 9.40 -4.81 18.76
N ARG A 50 8.26 -4.57 18.12
CA ARG A 50 6.93 -4.78 18.73
C ARG A 50 6.45 -6.22 18.65
N LYS A 51 7.23 -7.15 18.07
CA LYS A 51 6.90 -8.56 17.85
C LYS A 51 5.64 -8.76 16.97
N ILE A 52 5.40 -7.85 16.03
CA ILE A 52 4.32 -7.92 15.04
C ILE A 52 4.93 -8.45 13.74
N TYR A 53 5.20 -9.75 13.72
CA TYR A 53 5.99 -10.37 12.65
C TYR A 53 5.27 -10.42 11.29
N ALA A 54 3.93 -10.47 11.27
CA ALA A 54 3.15 -10.42 10.03
C ALA A 54 3.33 -9.07 9.31
N ASP A 55 3.22 -7.96 10.03
CA ASP A 55 3.51 -6.62 9.50
C ASP A 55 4.97 -6.48 9.07
N ALA A 56 5.91 -7.06 9.84
CA ALA A 56 7.32 -7.05 9.46
C ALA A 56 7.54 -7.74 8.10
N PHE A 57 6.88 -8.86 7.85
CA PHE A 57 6.92 -9.55 6.56
C PHE A 57 6.34 -8.68 5.43
N LEU A 58 5.21 -8.00 5.67
CA LEU A 58 4.60 -7.09 4.70
C LEU A 58 5.54 -5.92 4.34
N GLN A 59 6.29 -5.40 5.30
CA GLN A 59 7.27 -4.34 5.04
C GLN A 59 8.45 -4.82 4.16
N ILE A 60 8.89 -6.06 4.34
CA ILE A 60 9.89 -6.68 3.45
C ILE A 60 9.32 -6.80 2.03
N PHE A 61 8.07 -7.24 1.89
CA PHE A 61 7.40 -7.29 0.59
C PHE A 61 7.36 -5.92 -0.09
N TYR A 62 6.99 -4.85 0.62
CA TYR A 62 6.99 -3.50 0.07
C TYR A 62 8.38 -3.01 -0.33
N ALA A 63 9.42 -3.28 0.48
CA ALA A 63 10.79 -2.91 0.12
C ALA A 63 11.27 -3.62 -1.16
N VAL A 64 10.98 -4.93 -1.28
CA VAL A 64 11.36 -5.72 -2.46
C VAL A 64 10.61 -5.25 -3.71
N THR A 65 9.30 -5.02 -3.62
CA THR A 65 8.51 -4.53 -4.76
C THR A 65 8.92 -3.13 -5.18
N THR A 66 9.30 -2.27 -4.24
CA THR A 66 9.82 -0.92 -4.55
C THR A 66 11.16 -0.99 -5.27
N LEU A 67 12.08 -1.86 -4.84
CA LEU A 67 13.35 -2.09 -5.55
C LEU A 67 13.11 -2.63 -6.97
N TRP A 68 12.20 -3.56 -7.13
CA TRP A 68 11.81 -4.06 -8.44
C TRP A 68 11.29 -2.94 -9.36
N GLY A 69 10.42 -2.08 -8.83
CA GLY A 69 9.89 -0.93 -9.55
C GLY A 69 10.99 0.04 -10.00
N TYR A 70 12.03 0.27 -9.17
CA TYR A 70 13.18 1.07 -9.55
C TYR A 70 13.92 0.52 -10.78
N PHE A 71 14.21 -0.78 -10.79
CA PHE A 71 14.88 -1.41 -11.93
C PHE A 71 14.04 -1.37 -13.20
N ARG A 72 12.73 -1.50 -13.07
CA ARG A 72 11.80 -1.37 -14.21
C ARG A 72 11.78 0.06 -14.74
N MET A 73 11.65 1.07 -13.88
CA MET A 73 11.63 2.47 -14.28
C MET A 73 12.93 2.91 -14.94
N ALA A 74 14.07 2.40 -14.49
CA ALA A 74 15.38 2.74 -15.05
C ALA A 74 15.59 2.18 -16.46
N ASN A 75 14.91 1.07 -16.82
CA ASN A 75 15.09 0.40 -18.10
C ASN A 75 14.02 0.76 -19.14
N ASP A 76 12.77 0.85 -18.73
CA ASP A 76 11.66 1.09 -19.66
C ASP A 76 10.38 1.48 -18.89
N TRP A 77 10.20 2.78 -18.67
CA TRP A 77 9.01 3.30 -18.00
C TRP A 77 7.97 3.69 -19.04
N HIS A 78 7.18 2.71 -19.47
CA HIS A 78 5.97 2.96 -20.25
C HIS A 78 4.76 2.56 -19.45
N GLU A 79 3.75 3.41 -19.43
CA GLU A 79 2.46 3.04 -18.85
C GLU A 79 1.86 1.87 -19.62
N VAL A 80 1.40 0.88 -18.88
CA VAL A 80 0.79 -0.32 -19.42
C VAL A 80 -0.72 -0.27 -19.15
N GLU A 81 -1.50 -0.32 -20.20
CA GLU A 81 -2.93 -0.56 -20.09
C GLU A 81 -3.20 -2.06 -20.04
N LEU A 82 -3.88 -2.49 -19.00
CA LEU A 82 -4.35 -3.87 -18.90
C LEU A 82 -5.72 -4.01 -19.57
N SER A 83 -5.87 -5.08 -20.35
CA SER A 83 -7.18 -5.42 -20.90
C SER A 83 -8.18 -5.80 -19.78
N PRO A 84 -9.49 -5.64 -19.98
CA PRO A 84 -10.51 -6.00 -19.00
C PRO A 84 -10.40 -7.45 -18.49
N SER A 85 -9.95 -8.37 -19.33
CA SER A 85 -9.72 -9.77 -18.94
C SER A 85 -8.64 -9.94 -17.87
N HIS A 86 -7.57 -9.16 -17.94
CA HIS A 86 -6.52 -9.19 -16.91
C HIS A 86 -7.04 -8.63 -15.57
N HIS A 87 -7.84 -7.55 -15.60
CA HIS A 87 -8.47 -7.05 -14.38
C HIS A 87 -9.41 -8.08 -13.74
N PHE A 88 -10.16 -8.82 -14.57
CA PHE A 88 -11.01 -9.91 -14.07
C PHE A 88 -10.19 -11.01 -13.38
N ILE A 89 -9.05 -11.40 -13.95
CA ILE A 89 -8.15 -12.40 -13.34
C ILE A 89 -7.60 -11.88 -12.00
N VAL A 90 -7.09 -10.64 -11.98
CA VAL A 90 -6.54 -10.03 -10.74
C VAL A 90 -7.61 -9.98 -9.64
N LEU A 91 -8.80 -9.49 -9.94
CA LEU A 91 -9.90 -9.42 -8.97
C LEU A 91 -10.34 -10.82 -8.50
N SER A 92 -10.41 -11.80 -9.41
CA SER A 92 -10.74 -13.19 -9.04
C SER A 92 -9.70 -13.76 -8.06
N LEU A 93 -8.40 -13.52 -8.29
CA LEU A 93 -7.34 -13.90 -7.36
C LEU A 93 -7.48 -13.19 -6.01
N VAL A 94 -7.78 -11.89 -6.01
CA VAL A 94 -8.04 -11.12 -4.78
C VAL A 94 -9.18 -11.77 -3.98
N PHE A 95 -10.30 -12.12 -4.62
CA PHE A 95 -11.44 -12.76 -3.94
C PHE A 95 -11.10 -14.15 -3.38
N VAL A 96 -10.37 -14.98 -4.15
CA VAL A 96 -9.94 -16.31 -3.69
C VAL A 96 -9.00 -16.20 -2.49
N CYS A 97 -7.97 -15.34 -2.60
CA CYS A 97 -7.02 -15.11 -1.51
C CYS A 97 -7.72 -14.53 -0.26
N THR A 98 -8.67 -13.62 -0.45
CA THR A 98 -9.50 -13.08 0.65
C THR A 98 -10.30 -14.17 1.35
N GLY A 99 -10.90 -15.09 0.60
CA GLY A 99 -11.67 -16.20 1.17
C GLY A 99 -10.81 -17.11 2.04
N ILE A 100 -9.57 -17.38 1.60
CA ILE A 100 -8.61 -18.21 2.34
C ILE A 100 -8.09 -17.46 3.57
N SER A 101 -7.51 -16.26 3.38
CA SER A 101 -6.90 -15.49 4.45
C SER A 101 -7.94 -14.99 5.47
N GLY A 102 -9.13 -14.60 5.03
CA GLY A 102 -10.22 -14.19 5.90
C GLY A 102 -10.71 -15.32 6.82
N ARG A 103 -10.75 -16.55 6.33
CA ARG A 103 -11.05 -17.72 7.18
C ARG A 103 -9.95 -17.95 8.21
N ILE A 104 -8.68 -17.84 7.80
CA ILE A 104 -7.54 -18.00 8.72
C ILE A 104 -7.58 -16.91 9.80
N LEU A 105 -7.79 -15.65 9.43
CA LEU A 105 -7.90 -14.55 10.38
C LEU A 105 -9.09 -14.76 11.36
N LYS A 106 -10.24 -15.18 10.86
CA LYS A 106 -11.43 -15.43 11.68
C LYS A 106 -11.20 -16.54 12.72
N VAL A 107 -10.41 -17.57 12.38
CA VAL A 107 -10.16 -18.71 13.28
C VAL A 107 -8.99 -18.47 14.23
N ARG A 108 -7.98 -17.68 13.78
CA ARG A 108 -6.71 -17.50 14.51
C ARG A 108 -6.59 -16.18 15.25
N THR A 109 -7.51 -15.23 15.02
CA THR A 109 -7.41 -13.87 15.60
C THR A 109 -8.78 -13.36 16.04
N ASP A 110 -8.78 -12.43 17.01
CA ASP A 110 -9.98 -11.71 17.48
C ASP A 110 -10.26 -10.45 16.60
N ALA A 111 -10.00 -10.54 15.30
CA ALA A 111 -10.22 -9.42 14.39
C ALA A 111 -11.71 -9.08 14.28
N ALA A 112 -12.08 -7.81 14.48
CA ALA A 112 -13.48 -7.37 14.45
C ALA A 112 -14.14 -7.57 13.06
N LEU A 113 -13.38 -7.43 11.97
CA LEU A 113 -13.84 -7.54 10.58
C LEU A 113 -12.83 -8.33 9.73
N PRO A 114 -12.62 -9.64 10.01
CA PRO A 114 -11.51 -10.40 9.41
C PRO A 114 -11.60 -10.51 7.89
N THR A 115 -12.80 -10.62 7.32
CA THR A 115 -12.99 -10.69 5.88
C THR A 115 -12.66 -9.37 5.19
N LEU A 116 -13.08 -8.24 5.77
CA LEU A 116 -12.79 -6.92 5.23
C LEU A 116 -11.28 -6.61 5.33
N ASP A 117 -10.64 -6.95 6.44
CA ASP A 117 -9.20 -6.79 6.65
C ASP A 117 -8.39 -7.59 5.61
N SER A 118 -8.76 -8.85 5.39
CA SER A 118 -8.17 -9.70 4.34
C SER A 118 -8.40 -9.15 2.94
N PHE A 119 -9.59 -8.65 2.65
CA PHE A 119 -9.91 -8.09 1.33
C PHE A 119 -9.06 -6.85 1.05
N ILE A 120 -8.97 -5.93 2.00
CA ILE A 120 -8.12 -4.74 1.89
C ILE A 120 -6.67 -5.14 1.66
N THR A 121 -6.15 -6.10 2.42
CA THR A 121 -4.76 -6.57 2.30
C THR A 121 -4.49 -7.19 0.93
N CYS A 122 -5.34 -8.09 0.46
CA CYS A 122 -5.17 -8.71 -0.86
C CYS A 122 -5.28 -7.69 -2.00
N LEU A 123 -6.21 -6.74 -1.89
CA LEU A 123 -6.39 -5.67 -2.86
C LEU A 123 -5.19 -4.70 -2.86
N ALA A 124 -4.64 -4.40 -1.68
CA ALA A 124 -3.45 -3.57 -1.52
C ALA A 124 -2.20 -4.22 -2.16
N ILE A 125 -2.01 -5.53 -1.96
CA ILE A 125 -0.94 -6.29 -2.62
C ILE A 125 -1.11 -6.22 -4.14
N ALA A 126 -2.32 -6.47 -4.66
CA ALA A 126 -2.60 -6.39 -6.09
C ALA A 126 -2.32 -4.99 -6.64
N GLY A 127 -2.83 -3.94 -6.00
CA GLY A 127 -2.58 -2.55 -6.38
C GLY A 127 -1.10 -2.19 -6.37
N THR A 128 -0.34 -2.64 -5.36
CA THR A 128 1.11 -2.42 -5.29
C THR A 128 1.87 -3.13 -6.41
N VAL A 129 1.50 -4.36 -6.72
CA VAL A 129 2.10 -5.10 -7.85
C VAL A 129 1.82 -4.37 -9.16
N LEU A 130 0.56 -3.97 -9.41
CA LEU A 130 0.19 -3.20 -10.60
C LEU A 130 0.93 -1.87 -10.69
N MET A 131 1.15 -1.20 -9.56
CA MET A 131 1.95 0.02 -9.47
C MET A 131 3.41 -0.20 -9.90
N MET A 132 4.00 -1.34 -9.54
CA MET A 132 5.38 -1.67 -9.94
C MET A 132 5.50 -2.05 -11.43
N TRP A 133 4.40 -2.37 -12.10
CA TRP A 133 4.32 -2.65 -13.55
C TRP A 133 3.79 -1.45 -14.34
N PRO A 134 3.96 -0.23 -13.91
CA PRO A 134 3.33 1.05 -14.20
C PRO A 134 1.98 0.95 -14.91
N VAL A 135 1.07 0.17 -14.32
CA VAL A 135 -0.30 0.04 -14.82
C VAL A 135 -1.12 1.23 -14.35
N HIS A 136 -1.62 2.04 -15.27
CA HIS A 136 -2.42 3.23 -14.92
C HIS A 136 -3.58 2.92 -13.96
N ALA A 137 -4.28 1.82 -14.17
CA ALA A 137 -5.38 1.39 -13.31
C ALA A 137 -4.98 1.08 -11.86
N CYS A 138 -3.68 1.00 -11.50
CA CYS A 138 -3.24 0.79 -10.11
C CYS A 138 -3.83 1.82 -9.15
N TRP A 139 -4.01 3.08 -9.63
CA TRP A 139 -4.57 4.15 -8.83
C TRP A 139 -6.03 3.89 -8.40
N LEU A 140 -6.82 3.20 -9.24
CA LEU A 140 -8.19 2.81 -8.89
C LEU A 140 -8.20 1.71 -7.81
N TYR A 141 -7.27 0.74 -7.89
CA TYR A 141 -7.11 -0.27 -6.85
C TYR A 141 -6.70 0.35 -5.52
N LEU A 142 -5.72 1.25 -5.54
CA LEU A 142 -5.26 1.96 -4.34
C LEU A 142 -6.33 2.90 -3.79
N LEU A 143 -7.12 3.56 -4.64
CA LEU A 143 -8.27 4.36 -4.23
C LEU A 143 -9.28 3.50 -3.45
N ALA A 144 -9.65 2.34 -4.00
CA ALA A 144 -10.56 1.42 -3.33
C ALA A 144 -10.00 0.92 -1.98
N VAL A 145 -8.71 0.58 -1.92
CA VAL A 145 -8.00 0.23 -0.68
C VAL A 145 -8.13 1.33 0.36
N ASN A 146 -7.85 2.58 0.00
CA ASN A 146 -7.89 3.70 0.94
C ASN A 146 -9.30 3.99 1.47
N VAL A 147 -10.32 3.93 0.60
CA VAL A 147 -11.73 4.09 1.01
C VAL A 147 -12.15 3.00 1.98
N LEU A 148 -11.84 1.74 1.67
CA LEU A 148 -12.17 0.61 2.53
C LEU A 148 -11.38 0.64 3.84
N SER A 149 -10.13 1.11 3.81
CA SER A 149 -9.30 1.27 4.99
C SER A 149 -9.88 2.30 5.96
N ILE A 150 -10.45 3.41 5.46
CA ILE A 150 -11.16 4.38 6.31
C ILE A 150 -12.29 3.68 7.07
N LEU A 151 -13.13 2.87 6.39
CA LEU A 151 -14.21 2.14 7.04
C LEU A 151 -13.69 1.19 8.13
N LEU A 152 -12.64 0.42 7.83
CA LEU A 152 -12.04 -0.52 8.77
C LEU A 152 -11.46 0.20 10.00
N TYR A 153 -10.68 1.25 9.78
CA TYR A 153 -9.98 1.97 10.84
C TYR A 153 -10.92 2.84 11.67
N TYR A 154 -11.99 3.37 11.07
CA TYR A 154 -13.06 4.04 11.77
C TYR A 154 -13.73 3.12 12.79
N HIS A 155 -14.07 1.88 12.39
CA HIS A 155 -14.62 0.87 13.29
C HIS A 155 -13.66 0.45 14.41
N ARG A 156 -12.35 0.61 14.20
CA ARG A 156 -11.31 0.36 15.22
C ARG A 156 -11.02 1.58 16.10
N GLY A 157 -11.67 2.72 15.88
CA GLY A 157 -11.46 3.96 16.65
C GLY A 157 -10.14 4.67 16.33
N LEU A 158 -9.49 4.35 15.20
CA LEU A 158 -8.20 4.91 14.76
C LEU A 158 -8.40 6.11 13.81
N TYR A 159 -8.96 7.17 14.33
CA TYR A 159 -9.39 8.35 13.55
C TYR A 159 -8.23 9.10 12.87
N ILE A 160 -7.02 9.11 13.49
CA ILE A 160 -5.84 9.76 12.90
C ILE A 160 -5.45 9.05 11.60
N SER A 161 -5.47 7.72 11.59
CA SER A 161 -5.21 6.91 10.40
C SER A 161 -6.26 7.14 9.30
N CYS A 162 -7.52 7.37 9.67
CA CYS A 162 -8.56 7.75 8.69
C CYS A 162 -8.20 9.05 7.97
N GLY A 163 -7.67 10.05 8.67
CA GLY A 163 -7.20 11.30 8.06
C GLY A 163 -6.06 11.07 7.05
N MET A 164 -5.12 10.19 7.36
CA MET A 164 -4.03 9.80 6.46
C MET A 164 -4.58 9.12 5.18
N PHE A 165 -5.52 8.17 5.31
CA PHE A 165 -6.15 7.54 4.14
C PHE A 165 -6.95 8.55 3.30
N GLY A 166 -7.56 9.56 3.93
CA GLY A 166 -8.20 10.68 3.22
C GLY A 166 -7.22 11.45 2.34
N LEU A 167 -6.01 11.72 2.82
CA LEU A 167 -4.94 12.33 2.01
C LEU A 167 -4.52 11.42 0.83
N TYR A 168 -4.40 10.11 1.07
CA TYR A 168 -4.10 9.15 0.00
C TYR A 168 -5.19 9.09 -1.07
N ILE A 169 -6.46 9.21 -0.71
CA ILE A 169 -7.57 9.28 -1.67
C ILE A 169 -7.38 10.49 -2.61
N ILE A 170 -7.08 11.67 -2.05
CA ILE A 170 -6.83 12.88 -2.84
C ILE A 170 -5.65 12.65 -3.79
N MET A 171 -4.55 12.08 -3.30
CA MET A 171 -3.37 11.79 -4.11
C MET A 171 -3.65 10.76 -5.23
N CYS A 172 -4.43 9.71 -4.95
CA CYS A 172 -4.80 8.71 -5.96
C CYS A 172 -5.68 9.32 -7.06
N VAL A 173 -6.64 10.17 -6.70
CA VAL A 173 -7.51 10.85 -7.65
C VAL A 173 -6.69 11.82 -8.51
N ASP A 174 -5.83 12.65 -7.90
CA ASP A 174 -4.97 13.59 -8.63
C ASP A 174 -4.03 12.85 -9.59
N ALA A 175 -3.38 11.77 -9.15
CA ALA A 175 -2.48 10.98 -9.97
C ALA A 175 -3.22 10.28 -11.14
N TYR A 176 -4.39 9.70 -10.89
CA TYR A 176 -5.20 9.07 -11.93
C TYR A 176 -5.59 10.07 -13.03
N TRP A 177 -6.00 11.28 -12.68
CA TRP A 177 -6.37 12.30 -13.66
C TRP A 177 -5.18 12.89 -14.40
N ARG A 178 -4.07 13.18 -13.70
CA ARG A 178 -2.87 13.76 -14.35
C ARG A 178 -2.23 12.82 -15.35
N LEU A 179 -2.08 11.55 -15.00
CA LEU A 179 -1.48 10.55 -15.88
C LEU A 179 -2.40 10.19 -17.06
N GLY A 180 -3.73 10.16 -16.85
CA GLY A 180 -4.68 9.91 -17.93
C GLY A 180 -4.79 11.02 -19.00
N TRP A 181 -4.18 12.21 -18.81
CA TRP A 181 -4.10 13.26 -19.82
C TRP A 181 -2.79 13.25 -20.61
N LEU A 182 -1.82 12.43 -20.21
CA LEU A 182 -0.50 12.30 -20.85
C LEU A 182 -0.42 11.10 -21.81
N SER A 183 -1.42 10.26 -21.82
CA SER A 183 -1.61 9.13 -22.76
C SER A 183 -2.55 9.53 -23.89
#